data_1f24189237d447e64204dde5ce89ac38
#
_entry.id   1f24189237d447e64204dde5ce89ac38
#
_cell.length_a   1.000
_cell.length_b   1.000
_cell.length_c   1.000
_cell.angle_alpha   90.00
_cell.angle_beta   90.00
_cell.angle_gamma   90.00
#
_symmetry.space_group_name_H-M   'P 1'
#
loop_
_entity.id
_entity.type
_entity.pdbx_description
1 polymer ?
#
loop_
_entity_poly.entity_id
_entity_poly.type
_entity_poly.pdbx_seq_one_letter_code
_entity_poly.pdbx_strand_id
1 'polypeptide(L)'
;IEYLNWAIDTTSALGSKLLSGVLYSPWGYFQPGKKLERIERSGDSLCKIEPKLNSSDVTLGLEAINRFETDLLNTAEEACAFARLINSPKVGVLLDAFHMNMEEKDIKEALIKTGDQLVHFHCVENDRGIPGSGHTPWNEIFSGLADIGYDDWLTMEMFIKSEVEVSPDLNIWRNIENDATDAAKRGLAFLKEKSAGHH
;
A
#
# COMPACT_ATOMS: atom_id res chain seq x y z
N ILE A 1 0.70 14.44 14.30
CA ILE A 1 -0.77 14.57 14.47
C ILE A 1 -1.29 15.73 13.63
N GLU A 2 -0.75 16.95 13.78
CA GLU A 2 -1.19 18.14 13.02
C GLU A 2 -1.13 17.91 11.51
N TYR A 3 -0.02 17.36 11.02
CA TYR A 3 0.14 17.04 9.60
C TYR A 3 -0.90 16.03 9.11
N LEU A 4 -1.17 14.96 9.87
CA LEU A 4 -2.18 13.97 9.50
C LEU A 4 -3.60 14.56 9.50
N ASN A 5 -3.92 15.42 10.47
CA ASN A 5 -5.19 16.14 10.49
C ASN A 5 -5.34 17.04 9.24
N TRP A 6 -4.29 17.77 8.88
CA TRP A 6 -4.27 18.56 7.64
C TRP A 6 -4.41 17.69 6.39
N ALA A 7 -3.72 16.53 6.34
CA ALA A 7 -3.80 15.61 5.21
C ALA A 7 -5.22 15.03 5.07
N ILE A 8 -5.89 14.67 6.18
CA ILE A 8 -7.29 14.21 6.19
C ILE A 8 -8.21 15.30 5.64
N ASP A 9 -8.06 16.56 6.10
CA ASP A 9 -8.86 17.68 5.60
C ASP A 9 -8.64 17.91 4.11
N THR A 10 -7.38 17.84 3.67
CA THR A 10 -7.02 18.00 2.25
C THR A 10 -7.60 16.87 1.42
N THR A 11 -7.50 15.62 1.88
CA THR A 11 -8.09 14.45 1.21
C THR A 11 -9.60 14.62 1.02
N SER A 12 -10.29 15.03 2.10
CA SER A 12 -11.72 15.31 2.05
C SER A 12 -12.07 16.46 1.10
N ALA A 13 -11.29 17.56 1.13
CA ALA A 13 -11.49 18.71 0.26
C ALA A 13 -11.31 18.38 -1.23
N LEU A 14 -10.43 17.42 -1.55
CA LEU A 14 -10.24 16.89 -2.90
C LEU A 14 -11.34 15.90 -3.33
N GLY A 15 -12.28 15.57 -2.46
CA GLY A 15 -13.35 14.60 -2.70
C GLY A 15 -12.88 13.14 -2.64
N SER A 16 -11.67 12.88 -2.18
CA SER A 16 -11.18 11.51 -1.94
C SER A 16 -11.66 10.99 -0.58
N LYS A 17 -11.90 9.67 -0.52
CA LYS A 17 -12.29 8.97 0.71
C LYS A 17 -11.15 8.13 1.30
N LEU A 18 -10.00 8.13 0.66
CA LEU A 18 -8.86 7.33 1.08
C LEU A 18 -7.61 8.22 1.18
N LEU A 19 -6.93 8.14 2.32
CA LEU A 19 -5.57 8.61 2.55
C LEU A 19 -4.71 7.39 2.91
N SER A 20 -3.77 7.03 2.05
CA SER A 20 -2.99 5.80 2.23
C SER A 20 -1.49 6.03 2.09
N GLY A 21 -0.70 5.08 2.59
CA GLY A 21 0.76 5.08 2.54
C GLY A 21 1.40 4.76 3.89
N VAL A 22 2.67 5.16 4.04
CA VAL A 22 3.46 4.96 5.28
C VAL A 22 3.10 6.03 6.31
N LEU A 23 1.90 5.93 6.90
CA LEU A 23 1.34 6.94 7.81
C LEU A 23 1.75 6.76 9.27
N TYR A 24 2.47 5.68 9.58
CA TYR A 24 2.81 5.24 10.94
C TYR A 24 4.26 5.53 11.34
N SER A 25 5.13 5.90 10.41
CA SER A 25 6.54 6.15 10.68
C SER A 25 7.16 7.02 9.57
N PRO A 26 8.26 7.75 9.85
CA PRO A 26 9.07 8.32 8.77
C PRO A 26 9.63 7.18 7.90
N TRP A 27 9.50 7.33 6.59
CA TRP A 27 10.06 6.41 5.61
C TRP A 27 11.59 6.39 5.68
N GLY A 28 12.21 5.20 5.55
CA GLY A 28 13.66 5.04 5.61
C GLY A 28 14.29 5.29 6.98
N TYR A 29 13.50 5.38 8.05
CA TYR A 29 13.99 5.60 9.40
C TYR A 29 13.99 4.31 10.22
N PHE A 30 15.17 3.82 10.59
CA PHE A 30 15.38 2.56 11.29
C PHE A 30 15.87 2.77 12.73
N GLN A 31 15.35 1.98 13.68
CA GLN A 31 15.84 1.91 15.05
C GLN A 31 15.93 0.44 15.52
N PRO A 32 17.04 -0.24 15.24
CA PRO A 32 17.21 -1.63 15.62
C PRO A 32 16.92 -1.89 17.11
N GLY A 33 16.17 -2.94 17.40
CA GLY A 33 15.81 -3.34 18.76
C GLY A 33 14.68 -2.52 19.41
N LYS A 34 14.09 -1.53 18.71
CA LYS A 34 13.02 -0.69 19.25
C LYS A 34 11.68 -0.83 18.52
N LYS A 35 11.49 -1.91 17.77
CA LYS A 35 10.27 -2.12 16.96
C LYS A 35 9.00 -2.02 17.81
N LEU A 36 8.91 -2.76 18.92
CA LEU A 36 7.71 -2.77 19.77
C LEU A 36 7.40 -1.39 20.38
N GLU A 37 8.40 -0.72 20.95
CA GLU A 37 8.24 0.64 21.50
C GLU A 37 7.73 1.63 20.45
N ARG A 38 8.23 1.51 19.21
CA ARG A 38 7.82 2.39 18.10
C ARG A 38 6.42 2.07 17.61
N ILE A 39 6.05 0.79 17.56
CA ILE A 39 4.68 0.35 17.23
C ILE A 39 3.68 0.91 18.23
N GLU A 40 3.92 0.78 19.53
CA GLU A 40 3.06 1.31 20.59
C GLU A 40 2.92 2.85 20.47
N ARG A 41 4.03 3.57 20.37
CA ARG A 41 4.03 5.02 20.24
C ARG A 41 3.31 5.52 18.98
N SER A 42 3.48 4.82 17.87
CA SER A 42 2.80 5.14 16.62
C SER A 42 1.29 4.86 16.73
N GLY A 43 0.91 3.73 17.30
CA GLY A 43 -0.48 3.38 17.57
C GLY A 43 -1.18 4.42 18.45
N ASP A 44 -0.55 4.81 19.56
CA ASP A 44 -1.04 5.89 20.44
C ASP A 44 -1.23 7.22 19.70
N SER A 45 -0.36 7.50 18.73
CA SER A 45 -0.45 8.72 17.93
C SER A 45 -1.62 8.65 16.93
N LEU A 46 -1.81 7.51 16.29
CA LEU A 46 -2.92 7.30 15.34
C LEU A 46 -4.27 7.22 16.08
N CYS A 47 -4.34 6.66 17.28
CA CYS A 47 -5.55 6.72 18.10
C CYS A 47 -6.00 8.17 18.39
N LYS A 48 -5.07 9.11 18.52
CA LYS A 48 -5.41 10.53 18.79
C LYS A 48 -6.05 11.26 17.61
N ILE A 49 -5.94 10.73 16.40
CA ILE A 49 -6.60 11.33 15.22
C ILE A 49 -7.98 10.71 14.95
N GLU A 50 -8.42 9.70 15.71
CA GLU A 50 -9.71 9.05 15.55
C GLU A 50 -10.90 10.02 15.57
N PRO A 51 -10.99 11.03 16.47
CA PRO A 51 -12.08 12.00 16.42
C PRO A 51 -12.15 12.76 15.10
N LYS A 52 -10.99 13.05 14.49
CA LYS A 52 -10.89 13.69 13.17
C LYS A 52 -11.37 12.76 12.07
N LEU A 53 -10.95 11.50 12.08
CA LEU A 53 -11.41 10.48 11.14
C LEU A 53 -12.92 10.28 11.21
N ASN A 54 -13.47 10.16 12.42
CA ASN A 54 -14.90 9.96 12.63
C ASN A 54 -15.75 11.13 12.15
N SER A 55 -15.20 12.36 12.17
CA SER A 55 -15.85 13.56 11.64
C SER A 55 -15.66 13.76 10.13
N SER A 56 -14.91 12.91 9.47
CA SER A 56 -14.61 12.94 8.03
C SER A 56 -15.15 11.71 7.32
N ASP A 57 -15.21 11.75 5.99
CA ASP A 57 -15.48 10.58 5.14
C ASP A 57 -14.20 9.82 4.72
N VAL A 58 -13.06 10.15 5.35
CA VAL A 58 -11.76 9.59 4.99
C VAL A 58 -11.46 8.33 5.77
N THR A 59 -10.96 7.32 5.09
CA THR A 59 -10.37 6.09 5.64
C THR A 59 -8.85 6.17 5.49
N LEU A 60 -8.10 5.67 6.47
CA LEU A 60 -6.65 5.51 6.37
C LEU A 60 -6.32 4.11 5.86
N GLY A 61 -5.42 4.02 4.87
CA GLY A 61 -4.81 2.77 4.41
C GLY A 61 -3.35 2.72 4.86
N LEU A 62 -3.04 1.89 5.85
CA LEU A 62 -1.67 1.73 6.36
C LEU A 62 -0.90 0.76 5.49
N GLU A 63 0.16 1.22 4.87
CA GLU A 63 0.91 0.44 3.89
C GLU A 63 1.96 -0.46 4.55
N ALA A 64 1.91 -1.77 4.28
CA ALA A 64 3.02 -2.66 4.55
C ALA A 64 4.07 -2.51 3.44
N ILE A 65 5.29 -2.12 3.80
CA ILE A 65 6.40 -1.94 2.84
C ILE A 65 7.60 -2.81 3.20
N ASN A 66 8.47 -3.03 2.22
CA ASN A 66 9.60 -3.94 2.35
C ASN A 66 10.60 -3.52 3.45
N ARG A 67 11.42 -4.49 3.89
CA ARG A 67 12.43 -4.34 4.95
C ARG A 67 13.55 -3.35 4.67
N PHE A 68 13.71 -2.91 3.42
CA PHE A 68 14.73 -1.92 3.04
C PHE A 68 14.22 -0.49 3.22
N GLU A 69 12.90 -0.32 3.41
CA GLU A 69 12.23 0.97 3.52
C GLU A 69 11.65 1.23 4.92
N THR A 70 11.33 0.18 5.68
CA THR A 70 10.92 0.29 7.09
C THR A 70 11.34 -0.93 7.91
N ASP A 71 11.47 -0.75 9.23
CA ASP A 71 11.65 -1.82 10.20
C ASP A 71 10.37 -2.09 11.04
N LEU A 72 9.21 -1.52 10.66
CA LEU A 72 7.98 -1.61 11.45
C LEU A 72 6.94 -2.58 10.89
N LEU A 73 6.37 -2.29 9.72
CA LEU A 73 5.30 -3.10 9.12
C LEU A 73 5.76 -3.61 7.76
N ASN A 74 6.19 -4.86 7.71
CA ASN A 74 6.71 -5.46 6.49
C ASN A 74 5.74 -6.45 5.83
N THR A 75 4.85 -7.06 6.60
CA THR A 75 3.90 -8.05 6.10
C THR A 75 2.45 -7.59 6.26
N ALA A 76 1.55 -8.19 5.49
CA ALA A 76 0.11 -8.02 5.65
C ALA A 76 -0.35 -8.34 7.08
N GLU A 77 0.20 -9.39 7.69
CA GLU A 77 -0.10 -9.78 9.07
C GLU A 77 0.28 -8.69 10.07
N GLU A 78 1.48 -8.10 9.94
CA GLU A 78 1.93 -7.00 10.79
C GLU A 78 1.06 -5.75 10.62
N ALA A 79 0.72 -5.39 9.39
CA ALA A 79 -0.14 -4.24 9.10
C ALA A 79 -1.55 -4.44 9.66
N CYS A 80 -2.14 -5.62 9.49
CA CYS A 80 -3.45 -5.97 10.05
C CYS A 80 -3.43 -5.95 11.58
N ALA A 81 -2.38 -6.47 12.21
CA ALA A 81 -2.23 -6.43 13.66
C ALA A 81 -2.14 -4.98 14.17
N PHE A 82 -1.41 -4.13 13.45
CA PHE A 82 -1.29 -2.72 13.79
C PHE A 82 -2.61 -1.95 13.56
N ALA A 83 -3.34 -2.19 12.49
CA ALA A 83 -4.66 -1.60 12.27
C ALA A 83 -5.64 -1.99 13.39
N ARG A 84 -5.62 -3.26 13.83
CA ARG A 84 -6.43 -3.72 14.97
C ARG A 84 -6.04 -3.06 16.30
N LEU A 85 -4.76 -2.74 16.49
CA LEU A 85 -4.32 -2.01 17.69
C LEU A 85 -4.94 -0.60 17.77
N ILE A 86 -5.12 0.07 16.63
CA ILE A 86 -5.78 1.38 16.57
C ILE A 86 -7.30 1.25 16.81
N ASN A 87 -7.88 0.10 16.45
CA ASN A 87 -9.28 -0.26 16.70
C ASN A 87 -10.29 0.77 16.18
N SER A 88 -10.06 1.30 14.98
CA SER A 88 -10.99 2.23 14.31
C SER A 88 -11.52 1.62 13.01
N PRO A 89 -12.85 1.69 12.74
CA PRO A 89 -13.40 1.24 11.47
C PRO A 89 -12.96 2.10 10.26
N LYS A 90 -12.31 3.22 10.53
CA LYS A 90 -11.73 4.12 9.53
C LYS A 90 -10.24 3.86 9.27
N VAL A 91 -9.71 2.73 9.74
CA VAL A 91 -8.30 2.36 9.53
C VAL A 91 -8.23 0.95 8.98
N GLY A 92 -7.70 0.83 7.79
CA GLY A 92 -7.44 -0.43 7.12
C GLY A 92 -6.00 -0.52 6.62
N VAL A 93 -5.75 -1.47 5.74
CA VAL A 93 -4.43 -1.81 5.22
C VAL A 93 -4.37 -1.53 3.72
N LEU A 94 -3.25 -0.96 3.27
CA LEU A 94 -2.84 -0.95 1.88
C LEU A 94 -1.78 -2.04 1.70
N LEU A 95 -1.94 -2.86 0.67
CA LEU A 95 -0.94 -3.83 0.23
C LEU A 95 -0.47 -3.49 -1.19
N ASP A 96 0.82 -3.68 -1.43
CA ASP A 96 1.46 -3.41 -2.69
C ASP A 96 2.17 -4.67 -3.20
N ALA A 97 1.91 -5.06 -4.44
CA ALA A 97 2.44 -6.29 -5.02
C ALA A 97 3.98 -6.33 -5.04
N PHE A 98 4.66 -5.19 -5.21
CA PHE A 98 6.12 -5.10 -5.15
C PHE A 98 6.64 -5.42 -3.75
N HIS A 99 6.04 -4.84 -2.71
CA HIS A 99 6.44 -5.11 -1.34
C HIS A 99 6.10 -6.54 -0.93
N MET A 100 4.91 -7.02 -1.26
CA MET A 100 4.50 -8.41 -0.99
C MET A 100 5.40 -9.45 -1.65
N ASN A 101 5.89 -9.17 -2.87
CA ASN A 101 6.82 -10.04 -3.59
C ASN A 101 8.13 -10.28 -2.82
N MET A 102 8.55 -9.36 -1.97
CA MET A 102 9.75 -9.50 -1.13
C MET A 102 9.46 -10.10 0.24
N GLU A 103 8.32 -9.80 0.83
CA GLU A 103 8.06 -10.07 2.25
C GLU A 103 7.13 -11.25 2.48
N GLU A 104 6.20 -11.53 1.56
CA GLU A 104 5.24 -12.61 1.73
C GLU A 104 5.75 -13.92 1.16
N LYS A 105 5.49 -15.02 1.87
CA LYS A 105 5.80 -16.37 1.39
C LYS A 105 4.72 -16.92 0.48
N ASP A 106 3.49 -16.47 0.70
CA ASP A 106 2.30 -16.82 -0.07
C ASP A 106 1.42 -15.58 -0.13
N ILE A 107 1.41 -14.94 -1.30
CA ILE A 107 0.70 -13.68 -1.52
C ILE A 107 -0.82 -13.89 -1.45
N LYS A 108 -1.32 -15.00 -2.00
CA LYS A 108 -2.76 -15.29 -1.95
C LYS A 108 -3.24 -15.49 -0.52
N GLU A 109 -2.51 -16.27 0.27
CA GLU A 109 -2.82 -16.52 1.68
C GLU A 109 -2.76 -15.22 2.51
N ALA A 110 -1.79 -14.33 2.22
CA ALA A 110 -1.69 -13.03 2.86
C ALA A 110 -2.90 -12.14 2.57
N LEU A 111 -3.38 -12.12 1.31
CA LEU A 111 -4.62 -11.42 0.92
C LEU A 111 -5.84 -11.99 1.63
N ILE A 112 -6.01 -13.32 1.65
CA ILE A 112 -7.12 -13.98 2.33
C ILE A 112 -7.15 -13.63 3.83
N LYS A 113 -6.00 -13.63 4.50
CA LYS A 113 -5.89 -13.25 5.92
C LYS A 113 -6.15 -11.77 6.19
N THR A 114 -5.86 -10.91 5.22
CA THR A 114 -6.17 -9.48 5.32
C THR A 114 -7.68 -9.24 5.26
N GLY A 115 -8.36 -9.93 4.35
CA GLY A 115 -9.82 -9.90 4.24
C GLY A 115 -10.36 -8.48 4.08
N ASP A 116 -11.39 -8.15 4.86
CA ASP A 116 -12.08 -6.86 4.88
C ASP A 116 -11.26 -5.69 5.42
N GLN A 117 -10.08 -5.96 5.99
CA GLN A 117 -9.15 -4.90 6.37
C GLN A 117 -8.40 -4.30 5.17
N LEU A 118 -8.42 -4.93 3.99
CA LEU A 118 -7.82 -4.40 2.77
C LEU A 118 -8.67 -3.24 2.23
N VAL A 119 -8.15 -2.02 2.30
CA VAL A 119 -8.84 -0.81 1.81
C VAL A 119 -8.21 -0.23 0.55
N HIS A 120 -7.03 -0.70 0.17
CA HIS A 120 -6.37 -0.30 -1.08
C HIS A 120 -5.36 -1.33 -1.54
N PHE A 121 -5.16 -1.43 -2.87
CA PHE A 121 -4.18 -2.34 -3.44
C PHE A 121 -3.38 -1.67 -4.56
N HIS A 122 -2.04 -1.72 -4.46
CA HIS A 122 -1.14 -1.27 -5.50
C HIS A 122 -0.73 -2.42 -6.41
N CYS A 123 -0.98 -2.24 -7.68
CA CYS A 123 -0.62 -3.16 -8.76
C CYS A 123 0.64 -2.66 -9.46
N VAL A 124 1.78 -3.23 -9.11
CA VAL A 124 3.06 -2.90 -9.70
C VAL A 124 3.94 -4.14 -9.79
N GLU A 125 4.83 -4.20 -10.77
CA GLU A 125 5.66 -5.37 -10.98
C GLU A 125 6.82 -5.45 -9.97
N ASN A 126 7.48 -6.60 -9.90
CA ASN A 126 8.60 -6.88 -8.99
C ASN A 126 9.80 -5.92 -9.12
N ASP A 127 9.87 -5.13 -10.18
CA ASP A 127 10.90 -4.13 -10.41
C ASP A 127 10.35 -2.68 -10.46
N ARG A 128 9.16 -2.45 -9.93
CA ARG A 128 8.40 -1.18 -10.02
C ARG A 128 7.92 -0.85 -11.45
N GLY A 129 7.97 -1.82 -12.35
CA GLY A 129 7.53 -1.71 -13.73
C GLY A 129 6.05 -1.97 -13.96
N ILE A 130 5.71 -2.22 -15.24
CA ILE A 130 4.34 -2.44 -15.69
C ILE A 130 3.79 -3.75 -15.13
N PRO A 131 2.61 -3.77 -14.50
CA PRO A 131 1.96 -5.01 -14.09
C PRO A 131 1.89 -6.04 -15.23
N GLY A 132 2.34 -7.25 -14.96
CA GLY A 132 2.37 -8.36 -15.94
C GLY A 132 3.61 -8.43 -16.82
N SER A 133 4.58 -7.52 -16.68
CA SER A 133 5.82 -7.56 -17.47
C SER A 133 6.96 -8.34 -16.81
N GLY A 134 6.82 -8.76 -15.57
CA GLY A 134 7.84 -9.48 -14.80
C GLY A 134 7.37 -10.84 -14.30
N HIS A 135 7.64 -11.14 -13.02
CA HIS A 135 7.34 -12.46 -12.43
C HIS A 135 6.40 -12.40 -11.21
N THR A 136 5.80 -11.26 -10.94
CA THR A 136 4.78 -11.13 -9.89
C THR A 136 3.64 -12.12 -10.15
N PRO A 137 3.18 -12.92 -9.15
CA PRO A 137 2.21 -13.99 -9.35
C PRO A 137 0.77 -13.44 -9.48
N TRP A 138 0.49 -12.75 -10.56
CA TRP A 138 -0.77 -12.04 -10.79
C TRP A 138 -2.02 -12.91 -10.70
N ASN A 139 -1.94 -14.18 -11.12
CA ASN A 139 -3.09 -15.09 -11.02
C ASN A 139 -3.46 -15.35 -9.54
N GLU A 140 -2.46 -15.50 -8.68
CA GLU A 140 -2.65 -15.69 -7.24
C GLU A 140 -3.18 -14.42 -6.57
N ILE A 141 -2.64 -13.24 -6.97
CA ILE A 141 -3.11 -11.94 -6.49
C ILE A 141 -4.58 -11.74 -6.83
N PHE A 142 -4.96 -11.86 -8.11
CA PHE A 142 -6.35 -11.64 -8.51
C PHE A 142 -7.29 -12.70 -7.92
N SER A 143 -6.85 -13.95 -7.80
CA SER A 143 -7.61 -14.99 -7.10
C SER A 143 -7.81 -14.64 -5.62
N GLY A 144 -6.77 -14.15 -4.94
CA GLY A 144 -6.88 -13.73 -3.53
C GLY A 144 -7.80 -12.52 -3.34
N LEU A 145 -7.71 -11.53 -4.23
CA LEU A 145 -8.60 -10.36 -4.22
C LEU A 145 -10.07 -10.76 -4.44
N ALA A 146 -10.33 -11.69 -5.38
CA ALA A 146 -11.67 -12.22 -5.62
C ALA A 146 -12.19 -13.02 -4.43
N ASP A 147 -11.36 -13.87 -3.81
CA ASP A 147 -11.73 -14.68 -2.65
C ASP A 147 -12.17 -13.83 -1.44
N ILE A 148 -11.63 -12.61 -1.29
CA ILE A 148 -12.03 -11.67 -0.23
C ILE A 148 -13.12 -10.69 -0.66
N GLY A 149 -13.57 -10.76 -1.92
CA GLY A 149 -14.59 -9.86 -2.46
C GLY A 149 -14.12 -8.41 -2.61
N TYR A 150 -12.82 -8.19 -2.87
CA TYR A 150 -12.29 -6.84 -3.06
C TYR A 150 -12.81 -6.22 -4.36
N ASP A 151 -13.59 -5.15 -4.23
CA ASP A 151 -14.22 -4.42 -5.35
C ASP A 151 -13.91 -2.91 -5.24
N ASP A 152 -12.66 -2.56 -4.95
CA ASP A 152 -12.20 -1.18 -4.82
C ASP A 152 -11.09 -0.88 -5.83
N TRP A 153 -10.43 0.28 -5.71
CA TRP A 153 -9.44 0.75 -6.67
C TRP A 153 -8.19 -0.13 -6.72
N LEU A 154 -7.75 -0.46 -7.94
CA LEU A 154 -6.44 -1.01 -8.25
C LEU A 154 -5.56 0.10 -8.83
N THR A 155 -4.56 0.52 -8.08
CA THR A 155 -3.68 1.63 -8.47
C THR A 155 -2.33 1.13 -8.97
N MET A 156 -1.87 1.62 -10.10
CA MET A 156 -0.52 1.34 -10.61
C MET A 156 0.49 2.31 -10.00
N GLU A 157 1.30 1.82 -9.08
CA GLU A 157 2.40 2.60 -8.49
C GLU A 157 3.73 2.28 -9.18
N MET A 158 3.89 2.75 -10.41
CA MET A 158 5.07 2.47 -11.23
C MET A 158 6.14 3.56 -11.09
N PHE A 159 7.38 3.16 -10.84
CA PHE A 159 8.55 4.04 -10.80
C PHE A 159 9.54 3.64 -11.91
N ILE A 160 9.27 4.09 -13.13
CA ILE A 160 9.88 3.58 -14.36
C ILE A 160 10.98 4.46 -14.94
N LYS A 161 11.24 5.63 -14.38
CA LYS A 161 12.25 6.60 -14.82
C LYS A 161 13.31 6.82 -13.75
N SER A 162 14.58 6.81 -14.15
CA SER A 162 15.73 7.07 -13.26
C SER A 162 16.08 8.56 -13.13
N GLU A 163 15.49 9.41 -13.96
CA GLU A 163 15.88 10.82 -14.09
C GLU A 163 14.91 11.78 -13.35
N VAL A 164 13.90 11.23 -12.67
CA VAL A 164 12.96 12.07 -11.89
C VAL A 164 13.47 12.24 -10.45
N GLU A 165 13.06 13.34 -9.82
CA GLU A 165 13.56 13.77 -8.51
C GLU A 165 13.45 12.69 -7.42
N VAL A 166 12.38 11.90 -7.43
CA VAL A 166 12.11 10.85 -6.43
C VAL A 166 12.91 9.55 -6.69
N SER A 167 13.49 9.38 -7.86
CA SER A 167 14.11 8.10 -8.26
C SER A 167 15.28 7.66 -7.37
N PRO A 168 16.18 8.54 -6.90
CA PRO A 168 17.22 8.16 -5.95
C PRO A 168 16.68 7.64 -4.62
N ASP A 169 15.59 8.22 -4.11
CA ASP A 169 14.98 7.81 -2.84
C ASP A 169 14.40 6.39 -2.95
N LEU A 170 13.93 6.02 -4.16
CA LEU A 170 13.33 4.72 -4.46
C LEU A 170 14.31 3.73 -5.09
N ASN A 171 15.60 4.08 -5.17
CA ASN A 171 16.66 3.27 -5.76
C ASN A 171 16.39 2.88 -7.23
N ILE A 172 15.77 3.76 -8.00
CA ILE A 172 15.54 3.57 -9.44
C ILE A 172 16.73 4.12 -10.22
N TRP A 173 17.69 3.26 -10.52
CA TRP A 173 18.97 3.63 -11.11
C TRP A 173 19.03 3.46 -12.64
N ARG A 174 18.01 2.90 -13.24
CA ARG A 174 17.87 2.74 -14.70
C ARG A 174 16.43 3.00 -15.13
N ASN A 175 16.27 3.40 -16.39
CA ASN A 175 14.91 3.43 -16.96
C ASN A 175 14.40 1.99 -17.13
N ILE A 176 13.28 1.67 -16.49
CA ILE A 176 12.58 0.40 -16.64
C ILE A 176 11.75 0.45 -17.92
N GLU A 177 11.13 1.60 -18.19
CA GLU A 177 10.38 1.88 -19.41
C GLU A 177 10.75 3.25 -19.98
N ASN A 178 10.65 3.40 -21.30
CA ASN A 178 11.01 4.65 -21.97
C ASN A 178 9.85 5.65 -22.07
N ASP A 179 8.63 5.18 -22.20
CA ASP A 179 7.43 6.00 -22.35
C ASP A 179 6.41 5.70 -21.22
N ALA A 180 6.21 6.69 -20.36
CA ALA A 180 5.30 6.56 -19.20
C ALA A 180 3.82 6.45 -19.64
N THR A 181 3.45 7.11 -20.74
CA THR A 181 2.08 7.05 -21.27
C THR A 181 1.79 5.67 -21.85
N ASP A 182 2.72 5.10 -22.60
CA ASP A 182 2.59 3.75 -23.13
C ASP A 182 2.59 2.71 -21.99
N ALA A 183 3.47 2.87 -21.01
CA ALA A 183 3.50 2.03 -19.82
C ALA A 183 2.15 2.01 -19.08
N ALA A 184 1.58 3.19 -18.84
CA ALA A 184 0.26 3.31 -18.19
C ALA A 184 -0.85 2.64 -19.00
N LYS A 185 -0.84 2.78 -20.34
CA LYS A 185 -1.84 2.12 -21.20
C LYS A 185 -1.73 0.60 -21.17
N ARG A 186 -0.50 0.05 -21.24
CA ARG A 186 -0.26 -1.39 -21.18
C ARG A 186 -0.66 -1.98 -19.82
N GLY A 187 -0.27 -1.33 -18.74
CA GLY A 187 -0.65 -1.73 -17.39
C GLY A 187 -2.17 -1.72 -17.19
N LEU A 188 -2.85 -0.65 -17.63
CA LEU A 188 -4.31 -0.56 -17.55
C LEU A 188 -5.00 -1.68 -18.35
N ALA A 189 -4.49 -1.98 -19.56
CA ALA A 189 -5.03 -3.07 -20.38
C ALA A 189 -4.89 -4.43 -19.68
N PHE A 190 -3.72 -4.70 -19.10
CA PHE A 190 -3.45 -5.92 -18.33
C PHE A 190 -4.39 -6.04 -17.12
N LEU A 191 -4.52 -4.98 -16.31
CA LEU A 191 -5.39 -5.01 -15.11
C LEU A 191 -6.84 -5.22 -15.48
N LYS A 192 -7.35 -4.61 -16.56
CA LYS A 192 -8.72 -4.83 -17.05
C LYS A 192 -8.95 -6.26 -17.52
N GLU A 193 -7.97 -6.86 -18.22
CA GLU A 193 -8.06 -8.25 -18.65
C GLU A 193 -8.12 -9.20 -17.44
N LYS A 194 -7.25 -9.01 -16.46
CA LYS A 194 -7.20 -9.82 -15.25
C LYS A 194 -8.46 -9.68 -14.41
N SER A 195 -8.94 -8.45 -14.19
CA SER A 195 -10.17 -8.21 -13.41
C SER A 195 -11.40 -8.88 -14.07
N ALA A 196 -11.51 -8.85 -15.40
CA ALA A 196 -12.64 -9.46 -16.10
C ALA A 196 -12.70 -11.00 -15.99
N GLY A 197 -11.58 -11.64 -15.70
CA GLY A 197 -11.49 -13.11 -15.55
C GLY A 197 -11.82 -13.62 -14.13
N HIS A 198 -12.07 -12.73 -13.18
CA HIS A 198 -12.24 -13.06 -11.76
C HIS A 198 -13.57 -12.57 -11.14
N HIS A 199 -14.56 -12.24 -12.01
CA HIS A 199 -15.95 -11.94 -11.61
C HIS A 199 -16.86 -13.11 -11.78
#